data_583b59a652061b6147b89f9b59b5cd87
#
_entry.id   583b59a652061b6147b89f9b59b5cd87
#
_cell.length_a   1.000
_cell.length_b   1.000
_cell.length_c   1.000
_cell.angle_alpha   90.00
_cell.angle_beta   90.00
_cell.angle_gamma   90.00
#
_symmetry.space_group_name_H-M   'P 1'
#
loop_
_entity.id
_entity.type
_entity.pdbx_description
1 polymer ?
#
loop_
_entity_poly.entity_id
_entity_poly.type
_entity_poly.pdbx_seq_one_letter_code
_entity_poly.pdbx_strand_id
1 'polypeptide(L)'
;TLTFAVPTSFFAQWITTHYQPRLSEILSQAAATPITLSLQIIPTFSNLPTTTAASQPAAQQPATQPTNQPEWLQGSRLDSRYTFAHFVTGKSNQFAFTAAQSVAESLASGKVVYNPFFVHGGVGLGKTHLMHAIGHTVLENQAKTNVLYLSAEQFMYKFIRALKEKNTLGFKDLFRNVDVLMIDDIQFVAGKDNTQEEFFHTFNTLVESGKQIILTADKSPHELANIEDRLKSRLSSGLTVQVHAPEEETRLAILQHKAETLNTSISAEVLQLLAQHIASNVRELEGALNRLVAYSRLTGEALTPALAQEQLRDLFRTYTRVITIEDIQQKVATQFNIRVADMHSPRRTRDLARPRQVAMYLAKQLTSSSYPDIGRAFGGRDHTTVIHACETVVALLPRDAKLAENVQIVTRTLQGR
;
A
#
# COMPACT_ATOMS: atom_id res chain seq x y z
N THR A 1 -15.33 38.67 4.41
CA THR A 1 -14.28 37.73 4.83
C THR A 1 -14.91 36.37 5.02
N LEU A 2 -14.32 35.34 4.39
CA LEU A 2 -14.69 33.94 4.57
C LEU A 2 -13.61 33.26 5.42
N THR A 3 -14.04 32.60 6.51
CA THR A 3 -13.11 31.91 7.40
C THR A 3 -13.24 30.41 7.22
N PHE A 4 -12.12 29.75 6.92
CA PHE A 4 -12.02 28.29 6.81
C PHE A 4 -11.30 27.72 8.03
N ALA A 5 -11.88 26.66 8.60
CA ALA A 5 -11.26 25.91 9.68
C ALA A 5 -10.23 24.92 9.11
N VAL A 6 -9.05 24.89 9.69
CA VAL A 6 -7.97 23.95 9.33
C VAL A 6 -7.46 23.23 10.58
N PRO A 7 -7.07 21.95 10.48
CA PRO A 7 -6.75 21.15 11.66
C PRO A 7 -5.40 21.50 12.30
N THR A 8 -4.45 22.02 11.53
CA THR A 8 -3.10 22.34 12.05
C THR A 8 -2.51 23.61 11.42
N SER A 9 -1.53 24.21 12.10
CA SER A 9 -0.75 25.35 11.59
C SER A 9 -0.01 25.04 10.28
N PHE A 10 0.40 23.81 10.09
CA PHE A 10 1.04 23.37 8.86
C PHE A 10 0.08 23.48 7.66
N PHE A 11 -1.16 22.98 7.79
CA PHE A 11 -2.17 23.11 6.75
C PHE A 11 -2.53 24.58 6.47
N ALA A 12 -2.62 25.42 7.54
CA ALA A 12 -2.86 26.83 7.37
C ALA A 12 -1.75 27.48 6.51
N GLN A 13 -0.50 27.25 6.86
CA GLN A 13 0.65 27.83 6.15
C GLN A 13 0.78 27.29 4.72
N TRP A 14 0.52 26.00 4.51
CA TRP A 14 0.59 25.38 3.18
C TRP A 14 -0.50 25.91 2.23
N ILE A 15 -1.76 26.04 2.73
CA ILE A 15 -2.88 26.63 1.97
C ILE A 15 -2.61 28.12 1.69
N THR A 16 -2.11 28.87 2.67
CA THR A 16 -1.75 30.28 2.49
C THR A 16 -0.72 30.46 1.37
N THR A 17 0.32 29.62 1.35
CA THR A 17 1.42 29.77 0.38
C THR A 17 1.03 29.34 -1.03
N HIS A 18 0.22 28.27 -1.17
CA HIS A 18 0.01 27.63 -2.47
C HIS A 18 -1.37 27.91 -3.09
N TYR A 19 -2.40 28.14 -2.30
CA TYR A 19 -3.78 28.19 -2.78
C TYR A 19 -4.56 29.45 -2.43
N GLN A 20 -4.19 30.19 -1.41
CA GLN A 20 -4.95 31.35 -0.95
C GLN A 20 -5.18 32.40 -2.05
N PRO A 21 -4.21 32.78 -2.88
CA PRO A 21 -4.43 33.77 -3.96
C PRO A 21 -5.49 33.29 -4.96
N ARG A 22 -5.36 32.03 -5.40
CA ARG A 22 -6.26 31.45 -6.42
C ARG A 22 -7.68 31.18 -5.87
N LEU A 23 -7.80 30.77 -4.62
CA LEU A 23 -9.09 30.61 -3.96
C LEU A 23 -9.79 31.95 -3.74
N SER A 24 -9.07 33.00 -3.33
CA SER A 24 -9.63 34.34 -3.17
C SER A 24 -10.13 34.90 -4.49
N GLU A 25 -9.42 34.67 -5.59
CA GLU A 25 -9.81 35.08 -6.94
C GLU A 25 -11.10 34.37 -7.39
N ILE A 26 -11.14 33.04 -7.31
CA ILE A 26 -12.32 32.24 -7.71
C ILE A 26 -13.56 32.62 -6.89
N LEU A 27 -13.41 32.75 -5.57
CA LEU A 27 -14.52 33.08 -4.68
C LEU A 27 -15.00 34.51 -4.89
N SER A 28 -14.09 35.45 -5.18
CA SER A 28 -14.47 36.84 -5.49
C SER A 28 -15.19 36.96 -6.82
N GLN A 29 -14.80 36.16 -7.83
CA GLN A 29 -15.52 36.06 -9.11
C GLN A 29 -16.92 35.45 -8.94
N ALA A 30 -17.04 34.38 -8.15
CA ALA A 30 -18.33 33.72 -7.93
C ALA A 30 -19.31 34.57 -7.12
N ALA A 31 -18.81 35.38 -6.19
CA ALA A 31 -19.64 36.21 -5.31
C ALA A 31 -19.86 37.65 -5.83
N ALA A 32 -19.25 38.03 -6.97
CA ALA A 32 -19.24 39.38 -7.54
C ALA A 32 -18.80 40.49 -6.54
N THR A 33 -18.05 40.11 -5.49
CA THR A 33 -17.55 41.01 -4.43
C THR A 33 -16.17 40.53 -3.97
N PRO A 34 -15.23 41.43 -3.62
CA PRO A 34 -13.92 41.01 -3.13
C PRO A 34 -14.03 40.26 -1.81
N ILE A 35 -13.58 38.98 -1.82
CA ILE A 35 -13.59 38.12 -0.65
C ILE A 35 -12.17 37.93 -0.13
N THR A 36 -11.96 38.27 1.14
CA THR A 36 -10.71 37.97 1.84
C THR A 36 -10.85 36.63 2.58
N LEU A 37 -9.93 35.71 2.34
CA LEU A 37 -9.84 34.42 3.01
C LEU A 37 -9.07 34.54 4.32
N SER A 38 -9.66 34.07 5.40
CA SER A 38 -8.99 33.89 6.69
C SER A 38 -8.98 32.39 7.06
N LEU A 39 -7.84 31.90 7.56
CA LEU A 39 -7.70 30.53 8.01
C LEU A 39 -7.63 30.50 9.53
N GLN A 40 -8.54 29.75 10.16
CA GLN A 40 -8.58 29.59 11.61
C GLN A 40 -8.22 28.17 11.98
N ILE A 41 -7.25 28.00 12.88
CA ILE A 41 -6.83 26.69 13.36
C ILE A 41 -7.83 26.21 14.38
N ILE A 42 -8.55 25.11 14.06
CA ILE A 42 -9.45 24.43 14.99
C ILE A 42 -8.93 23.01 15.15
N PRO A 43 -8.33 22.66 16.30
CA PRO A 43 -7.65 21.37 16.50
C PRO A 43 -8.56 20.15 16.51
N THR A 44 -9.89 20.33 16.51
CA THR A 44 -10.84 19.20 16.63
C THR A 44 -12.04 19.42 15.72
N PHE A 45 -12.14 18.65 14.64
CA PHE A 45 -13.39 18.42 13.94
C PHE A 45 -14.23 17.38 14.69
N SER A 46 -14.75 17.77 15.86
CA SER A 46 -15.82 17.05 16.53
C SER A 46 -16.97 18.03 16.70
N ASN A 47 -18.10 17.71 16.06
CA ASN A 47 -19.41 18.37 16.20
C ASN A 47 -19.69 19.53 15.22
N LEU A 48 -20.22 19.18 14.06
CA LEU A 48 -21.26 20.00 13.41
C LEU A 48 -22.57 19.84 14.20
N PRO A 49 -23.31 20.92 14.54
CA PRO A 49 -24.55 20.82 15.28
C PRO A 49 -25.66 20.23 14.40
N THR A 50 -26.06 19.01 14.69
CA THR A 50 -27.32 18.45 14.22
C THR A 50 -28.40 18.87 15.24
N THR A 51 -29.43 19.51 14.73
CA THR A 51 -30.61 19.98 15.44
C THR A 51 -31.28 18.88 16.27
N THR A 52 -31.46 19.19 17.55
CA THR A 52 -32.42 18.71 18.56
C THR A 52 -33.28 17.48 18.28
N ALA A 53 -33.12 16.43 19.08
CA ALA A 53 -34.19 15.63 19.69
C ALA A 53 -33.70 14.94 20.98
N ALA A 54 -34.38 15.29 22.06
CA ALA A 54 -34.62 14.61 23.34
C ALA A 54 -33.60 13.67 23.99
N SER A 55 -33.17 14.10 25.14
CA SER A 55 -32.40 13.47 26.21
C SER A 55 -32.87 12.08 26.64
N GLN A 56 -31.92 11.11 26.66
CA GLN A 56 -31.89 10.00 27.62
C GLN A 56 -30.52 9.93 28.30
N PRO A 57 -30.42 9.53 29.58
CA PRO A 57 -29.18 9.67 30.34
C PRO A 57 -28.10 8.67 29.91
N ALA A 58 -26.96 9.21 29.59
CA ALA A 58 -25.75 8.44 29.22
C ALA A 58 -25.20 7.68 30.43
N ALA A 59 -25.01 6.38 30.28
CA ALA A 59 -24.21 5.56 31.17
C ALA A 59 -22.76 6.05 31.15
N GLN A 60 -22.21 6.30 32.32
CA GLN A 60 -20.86 6.78 32.54
C GLN A 60 -19.85 5.69 32.08
N GLN A 61 -19.11 5.98 31.03
CA GLN A 61 -17.88 5.24 30.70
C GLN A 61 -16.81 5.57 31.76
N PRO A 62 -16.00 4.59 32.22
CA PRO A 62 -14.98 4.86 33.22
C PRO A 62 -13.92 5.81 32.64
N ALA A 63 -13.71 6.91 33.34
CA ALA A 63 -12.71 7.91 33.04
C ALA A 63 -11.30 7.27 33.05
N THR A 64 -10.65 7.18 31.91
CA THR A 64 -9.22 6.94 31.84
C THR A 64 -8.50 8.10 32.50
N GLN A 65 -7.67 7.82 33.48
CA GLN A 65 -6.85 8.81 34.19
C GLN A 65 -5.98 9.58 33.19
N PRO A 66 -5.86 10.90 33.31
CA PRO A 66 -4.99 11.68 32.44
C PRO A 66 -3.53 11.30 32.70
N THR A 67 -2.94 10.53 31.80
CA THR A 67 -1.48 10.37 31.78
C THR A 67 -0.88 11.72 31.39
N ASN A 68 0.00 12.25 32.25
CA ASN A 68 0.73 13.52 32.07
C ASN A 68 1.76 13.49 30.90
N GLN A 69 1.57 12.60 29.94
CA GLN A 69 2.43 12.51 28.75
C GLN A 69 1.94 13.48 27.68
N PRO A 70 2.86 14.24 27.05
CA PRO A 70 2.51 15.10 25.93
C PRO A 70 1.74 14.32 24.86
N GLU A 71 0.69 14.90 24.30
CA GLU A 71 -0.21 14.28 23.31
C GLU A 71 0.56 13.68 22.11
N TRP A 72 1.69 14.29 21.71
CA TRP A 72 2.53 13.80 20.62
C TRP A 72 3.27 12.47 20.93
N LEU A 73 3.37 12.05 22.17
CA LEU A 73 3.94 10.76 22.58
C LEU A 73 2.91 9.61 22.53
N GLN A 74 1.64 9.89 22.35
CA GLN A 74 0.61 8.85 22.27
C GLN A 74 0.70 8.07 20.95
N GLY A 75 0.35 6.79 20.98
CA GLY A 75 0.22 5.94 19.78
C GLY A 75 -1.01 6.33 18.96
N SER A 76 -1.05 5.86 17.71
CA SER A 76 -2.23 5.98 16.86
C SER A 76 -3.30 4.98 17.30
N ARG A 77 -4.58 5.36 17.12
CA ARG A 77 -5.70 4.45 17.37
C ARG A 77 -5.78 3.38 16.30
N LEU A 78 -6.17 2.17 16.70
CA LEU A 78 -6.50 1.11 15.76
C LEU A 78 -7.82 1.43 15.06
N ASP A 79 -7.89 1.15 13.75
CA ASP A 79 -9.12 1.31 12.98
C ASP A 79 -10.06 0.14 13.27
N SER A 80 -11.24 0.41 13.80
CA SER A 80 -12.26 -0.58 14.19
C SER A 80 -12.77 -1.44 13.02
N ARG A 81 -12.56 -1.00 11.78
CA ARG A 81 -12.94 -1.76 10.58
C ARG A 81 -11.99 -2.93 10.29
N TYR A 82 -10.77 -2.88 10.81
CA TYR A 82 -9.71 -3.85 10.50
C TYR A 82 -9.65 -4.94 11.56
N THR A 83 -10.59 -5.87 11.49
CA THR A 83 -10.66 -7.06 12.36
C THR A 83 -10.48 -8.33 11.55
N PHE A 84 -10.18 -9.46 12.18
CA PHE A 84 -10.13 -10.75 11.50
C PHE A 84 -11.45 -11.14 10.84
N ALA A 85 -12.59 -10.75 11.42
CA ALA A 85 -13.92 -11.03 10.88
C ALA A 85 -14.17 -10.33 9.52
N HIS A 86 -13.56 -9.16 9.30
CA HIS A 86 -13.68 -8.41 8.05
C HIS A 86 -12.57 -8.71 7.04
N PHE A 87 -11.63 -9.58 7.39
CA PHE A 87 -10.56 -9.95 6.47
C PHE A 87 -10.97 -11.16 5.62
N VAL A 88 -11.11 -10.95 4.33
CA VAL A 88 -11.48 -12.03 3.40
C VAL A 88 -10.26 -12.86 3.06
N THR A 89 -10.31 -14.16 3.38
CA THR A 89 -9.24 -15.11 3.13
C THR A 89 -9.34 -15.77 1.76
N GLY A 90 -8.20 -16.07 1.18
CA GLY A 90 -8.06 -16.83 -0.06
C GLY A 90 -6.67 -17.49 -0.10
N LYS A 91 -6.37 -18.28 -1.13
CA LYS A 91 -5.10 -19.01 -1.23
C LYS A 91 -3.87 -18.09 -1.12
N SER A 92 -3.98 -16.88 -1.65
CA SER A 92 -2.90 -15.89 -1.70
C SER A 92 -2.54 -15.27 -0.33
N ASN A 93 -3.44 -15.28 0.65
CA ASN A 93 -3.26 -14.63 1.95
C ASN A 93 -3.52 -15.56 3.15
N GLN A 94 -3.93 -16.81 2.93
CA GLN A 94 -4.31 -17.76 3.97
C GLN A 94 -3.19 -17.99 5.00
N PHE A 95 -1.96 -18.15 4.53
CA PHE A 95 -0.82 -18.37 5.44
C PHE A 95 -0.57 -17.15 6.34
N ALA A 96 -0.59 -15.95 5.75
CA ALA A 96 -0.41 -14.71 6.50
C ALA A 96 -1.54 -14.49 7.52
N PHE A 97 -2.78 -14.80 7.15
CA PHE A 97 -3.94 -14.74 8.02
C PHE A 97 -3.81 -15.70 9.20
N THR A 98 -3.52 -16.99 8.95
CA THR A 98 -3.39 -18.00 10.00
C THR A 98 -2.22 -17.69 10.94
N ALA A 99 -1.08 -17.21 10.40
CA ALA A 99 0.05 -16.78 11.21
C ALA A 99 -0.31 -15.57 12.11
N ALA A 100 -1.04 -14.59 11.57
CA ALA A 100 -1.52 -13.44 12.33
C ALA A 100 -2.48 -13.84 13.46
N GLN A 101 -3.41 -14.77 13.20
CA GLN A 101 -4.28 -15.32 14.24
C GLN A 101 -3.49 -16.05 15.34
N SER A 102 -2.51 -16.88 14.95
CA SER A 102 -1.64 -17.59 15.91
C SER A 102 -0.87 -16.64 16.82
N VAL A 103 -0.35 -15.52 16.27
CA VAL A 103 0.29 -14.45 17.04
C VAL A 103 -0.69 -13.80 18.02
N ALA A 104 -1.89 -13.45 17.55
CA ALA A 104 -2.92 -12.83 18.38
C ALA A 104 -3.38 -13.72 19.55
N GLU A 105 -3.65 -15.00 19.27
CA GLU A 105 -4.06 -15.99 20.29
C GLU A 105 -2.95 -16.25 21.32
N SER A 106 -1.70 -16.32 20.86
CA SER A 106 -0.56 -16.51 21.75
C SER A 106 -0.39 -15.32 22.69
N LEU A 107 -0.49 -14.10 22.16
CA LEU A 107 -0.45 -12.88 22.96
C LEU A 107 -1.62 -12.80 23.95
N ALA A 108 -2.83 -13.18 23.51
CA ALA A 108 -3.99 -13.28 24.39
C ALA A 108 -3.77 -14.30 25.54
N SER A 109 -2.90 -15.28 25.35
CA SER A 109 -2.50 -16.25 26.37
C SER A 109 -1.26 -15.80 27.17
N GLY A 110 -0.77 -14.60 26.98
CA GLY A 110 0.42 -14.05 27.65
C GLY A 110 1.75 -14.64 27.14
N LYS A 111 1.75 -15.23 25.95
CA LYS A 111 2.96 -15.83 25.36
C LYS A 111 3.40 -15.04 24.13
N VAL A 112 4.70 -14.83 23.99
CA VAL A 112 5.32 -14.23 22.80
C VAL A 112 5.82 -15.36 21.91
N VAL A 113 5.27 -15.44 20.69
CA VAL A 113 5.72 -16.37 19.64
C VAL A 113 6.01 -15.59 18.36
N TYR A 114 6.97 -16.09 17.57
CA TYR A 114 7.33 -15.47 16.30
C TYR A 114 7.68 -13.98 16.44
N ASN A 115 8.74 -13.69 17.17
CA ASN A 115 9.17 -12.31 17.43
C ASN A 115 10.51 -11.97 16.72
N PRO A 116 10.52 -10.98 15.81
CA PRO A 116 9.39 -10.20 15.32
C PRO A 116 8.43 -11.00 14.43
N PHE A 117 7.17 -10.58 14.36
CA PHE A 117 6.24 -10.99 13.31
C PHE A 117 6.29 -9.95 12.19
N PHE A 118 6.77 -10.37 11.02
CA PHE A 118 7.02 -9.48 9.89
C PHE A 118 6.11 -9.82 8.70
N VAL A 119 5.21 -8.90 8.35
CA VAL A 119 4.26 -9.08 7.24
C VAL A 119 4.68 -8.21 6.06
N HIS A 120 4.95 -8.81 4.90
CA HIS A 120 5.32 -8.04 3.73
C HIS A 120 4.45 -8.37 2.51
N GLY A 121 4.50 -7.47 1.51
CA GLY A 121 3.76 -7.64 0.26
C GLY A 121 3.41 -6.30 -0.36
N GLY A 122 2.91 -6.31 -1.57
CA GLY A 122 2.56 -5.09 -2.33
C GLY A 122 1.65 -4.12 -1.57
N VAL A 123 1.56 -2.89 -2.08
CA VAL A 123 0.69 -1.85 -1.50
C VAL A 123 -0.78 -2.29 -1.62
N GLY A 124 -1.57 -2.03 -0.57
CA GLY A 124 -3.02 -2.26 -0.59
C GLY A 124 -3.45 -3.74 -0.55
N LEU A 125 -2.59 -4.67 -0.09
CA LEU A 125 -2.91 -6.10 0.02
C LEU A 125 -3.45 -6.52 1.40
N GLY A 126 -3.64 -5.58 2.34
CA GLY A 126 -4.23 -5.88 3.66
C GLY A 126 -3.22 -6.09 4.80
N LYS A 127 -1.95 -5.74 4.64
CA LYS A 127 -0.92 -5.83 5.71
C LYS A 127 -1.33 -5.07 6.97
N THR A 128 -1.69 -3.80 6.83
CA THR A 128 -2.18 -2.95 7.92
C THR A 128 -3.45 -3.52 8.55
N HIS A 129 -4.35 -4.11 7.74
CA HIS A 129 -5.55 -4.78 8.24
C HIS A 129 -5.21 -5.95 9.17
N LEU A 130 -4.32 -6.85 8.76
CA LEU A 130 -3.86 -7.96 9.60
C LEU A 130 -3.20 -7.47 10.89
N MET A 131 -2.36 -6.43 10.81
CA MET A 131 -1.73 -5.82 11.98
C MET A 131 -2.76 -5.28 12.97
N HIS A 132 -3.76 -4.51 12.51
CA HIS A 132 -4.83 -4.00 13.36
C HIS A 132 -5.71 -5.12 13.94
N ALA A 133 -5.99 -6.16 13.14
CA ALA A 133 -6.78 -7.32 13.60
C ALA A 133 -6.09 -8.02 14.78
N ILE A 134 -4.76 -8.18 14.73
CA ILE A 134 -4.00 -8.69 15.89
C ILE A 134 -4.20 -7.78 17.10
N GLY A 135 -4.03 -6.46 16.92
CA GLY A 135 -4.17 -5.48 17.99
C GLY A 135 -5.55 -5.49 18.65
N HIS A 136 -6.62 -5.56 17.85
CA HIS A 136 -7.99 -5.67 18.36
C HIS A 136 -8.18 -6.93 19.19
N THR A 137 -7.77 -8.10 18.66
CA THR A 137 -7.90 -9.37 19.37
C THR A 137 -7.14 -9.37 20.70
N VAL A 138 -5.95 -8.77 20.74
CA VAL A 138 -5.16 -8.66 21.98
C VAL A 138 -5.88 -7.78 23.00
N LEU A 139 -6.39 -6.61 22.59
CA LEU A 139 -7.07 -5.68 23.49
C LEU A 139 -8.41 -6.21 23.98
N GLU A 140 -9.15 -6.97 23.17
CA GLU A 140 -10.41 -7.62 23.55
C GLU A 140 -10.21 -8.71 24.61
N ASN A 141 -9.13 -9.50 24.48
CA ASN A 141 -8.86 -10.58 25.41
C ASN A 141 -8.08 -10.17 26.66
N GLN A 142 -7.25 -9.12 26.55
CA GLN A 142 -6.42 -8.63 27.64
C GLN A 142 -6.44 -7.08 27.68
N ALA A 143 -7.46 -6.50 28.28
CA ALA A 143 -7.68 -5.03 28.35
C ALA A 143 -6.51 -4.25 29.03
N LYS A 144 -5.62 -4.94 29.77
CA LYS A 144 -4.45 -4.31 30.43
C LYS A 144 -3.20 -4.32 29.57
N THR A 145 -3.20 -4.98 28.42
CA THR A 145 -2.05 -5.04 27.53
C THR A 145 -1.84 -3.69 26.85
N ASN A 146 -0.64 -3.16 26.95
CA ASN A 146 -0.29 -1.90 26.31
C ASN A 146 0.15 -2.13 24.87
N VAL A 147 -0.76 -1.89 23.92
CA VAL A 147 -0.51 -1.99 22.47
C VAL A 147 -0.19 -0.62 21.92
N LEU A 148 1.00 -0.45 21.36
CA LEU A 148 1.43 0.78 20.70
C LEU A 148 1.48 0.56 19.19
N TYR A 149 0.60 1.23 18.46
CA TYR A 149 0.60 1.28 16.99
C TYR A 149 1.12 2.62 16.48
N LEU A 150 2.07 2.57 15.54
CA LEU A 150 2.66 3.73 14.86
C LEU A 150 2.97 3.38 13.41
N SER A 151 2.89 4.36 12.49
CA SER A 151 3.61 4.22 11.23
C SER A 151 5.11 4.51 11.43
N ALA A 152 5.97 4.00 10.56
CA ALA A 152 7.40 4.29 10.59
C ALA A 152 7.69 5.80 10.49
N GLU A 153 6.87 6.54 9.72
CA GLU A 153 6.96 7.99 9.64
C GLU A 153 6.65 8.67 10.98
N GLN A 154 5.63 8.18 11.71
CA GLN A 154 5.29 8.70 13.04
C GLN A 154 6.40 8.38 14.05
N PHE A 155 6.99 7.18 13.99
CA PHE A 155 8.15 6.85 14.81
C PHE A 155 9.29 7.85 14.57
N MET A 156 9.65 8.08 13.31
CA MET A 156 10.67 9.05 12.92
C MET A 156 10.34 10.47 13.39
N TYR A 157 9.09 10.92 13.17
CA TYR A 157 8.66 12.25 13.61
C TYR A 157 8.79 12.44 15.13
N LYS A 158 8.31 11.45 15.91
CA LYS A 158 8.41 11.46 17.37
C LYS A 158 9.88 11.49 17.85
N PHE A 159 10.74 10.72 17.21
CA PHE A 159 12.17 10.70 17.50
C PHE A 159 12.84 12.06 17.23
N ILE A 160 12.61 12.62 16.03
CA ILE A 160 13.18 13.94 15.65
C ILE A 160 12.66 15.03 16.62
N ARG A 161 11.38 14.97 16.99
CA ARG A 161 10.80 15.92 17.94
C ARG A 161 11.43 15.78 19.32
N ALA A 162 11.61 14.56 19.81
CA ALA A 162 12.27 14.29 21.08
C ALA A 162 13.72 14.84 21.13
N LEU A 163 14.44 14.74 20.01
CA LEU A 163 15.78 15.34 19.88
C LEU A 163 15.72 16.87 19.95
N LYS A 164 14.81 17.50 19.24
CA LYS A 164 14.64 18.97 19.23
C LYS A 164 14.23 19.53 20.58
N GLU A 165 13.32 18.84 21.27
CA GLU A 165 12.81 19.22 22.59
C GLU A 165 13.73 18.75 23.74
N LYS A 166 14.86 18.08 23.43
CA LYS A 166 15.79 17.47 24.42
C LYS A 166 15.08 16.51 25.40
N ASN A 167 14.02 15.86 24.94
CA ASN A 167 13.19 14.92 25.72
C ASN A 167 13.33 13.48 25.18
N THR A 168 14.56 13.02 24.98
CA THR A 168 14.85 11.65 24.53
C THR A 168 14.48 10.60 25.57
N LEU A 169 14.48 10.96 26.85
CA LEU A 169 14.06 10.05 27.92
C LEU A 169 12.56 9.74 27.81
N GLY A 170 11.72 10.76 27.62
CA GLY A 170 10.27 10.57 27.42
C GLY A 170 9.94 9.74 26.19
N PHE A 171 10.74 9.89 25.13
CA PHE A 171 10.62 9.03 23.94
C PHE A 171 10.94 7.56 24.27
N LYS A 172 12.02 7.29 24.98
CA LYS A 172 12.39 5.92 25.40
C LYS A 172 11.38 5.31 26.37
N ASP A 173 10.85 6.11 27.28
CA ASP A 173 9.83 5.66 28.25
C ASP A 173 8.51 5.27 27.56
N LEU A 174 8.18 5.88 26.42
CA LEU A 174 7.03 5.47 25.59
C LEU A 174 7.11 3.96 25.25
N PHE A 175 8.30 3.47 24.86
CA PHE A 175 8.49 2.08 24.44
C PHE A 175 8.72 1.12 25.61
N ARG A 176 9.25 1.57 26.75
CA ARG A 176 9.53 0.71 27.93
C ARG A 176 8.28 0.04 28.49
N ASN A 177 7.14 0.73 28.42
CA ASN A 177 5.87 0.26 28.99
C ASN A 177 4.99 -0.47 27.98
N VAL A 178 5.49 -0.71 26.76
CA VAL A 178 4.74 -1.36 25.69
C VAL A 178 4.86 -2.87 25.82
N ASP A 179 3.75 -3.59 25.68
CA ASP A 179 3.72 -5.06 25.61
C ASP A 179 3.75 -5.56 24.16
N VAL A 180 3.10 -4.81 23.25
CA VAL A 180 3.05 -5.09 21.82
C VAL A 180 3.37 -3.83 21.03
N LEU A 181 4.49 -3.80 20.34
CA LEU A 181 4.87 -2.73 19.40
C LEU A 181 4.47 -3.10 17.98
N MET A 182 3.69 -2.25 17.34
CA MET A 182 3.26 -2.38 15.96
C MET A 182 3.80 -1.21 15.12
N ILE A 183 4.66 -1.50 14.14
CA ILE A 183 5.19 -0.47 13.23
C ILE A 183 4.77 -0.81 11.80
N ASP A 184 3.97 0.08 11.22
CA ASP A 184 3.50 -0.05 9.84
C ASP A 184 4.45 0.62 8.85
N ASP A 185 4.67 -0.04 7.70
CA ASP A 185 5.46 0.47 6.58
C ASP A 185 6.91 0.84 6.96
N ILE A 186 7.66 -0.11 7.54
CA ILE A 186 9.04 0.09 8.02
C ILE A 186 10.01 0.60 6.93
N GLN A 187 9.69 0.41 5.63
CA GLN A 187 10.51 0.93 4.53
C GLN A 187 10.72 2.46 4.59
N PHE A 188 9.87 3.22 5.27
CA PHE A 188 10.02 4.67 5.39
C PHE A 188 11.18 5.11 6.30
N VAL A 189 11.79 4.21 7.08
CA VAL A 189 13.05 4.52 7.79
C VAL A 189 14.29 4.35 6.91
N ALA A 190 14.13 3.85 5.67
CA ALA A 190 15.25 3.65 4.74
C ALA A 190 16.00 4.95 4.45
N GLY A 191 17.34 4.89 4.48
CA GLY A 191 18.20 6.03 4.26
C GLY A 191 18.15 7.10 5.37
N LYS A 192 17.64 6.76 6.56
CA LYS A 192 17.59 7.64 7.74
C LYS A 192 18.43 7.03 8.89
N ASP A 193 19.74 7.10 8.77
CA ASP A 193 20.69 6.37 9.62
C ASP A 193 20.44 6.56 11.12
N ASN A 194 20.29 7.80 11.59
CA ASN A 194 20.00 8.07 13.00
C ASN A 194 18.67 7.46 13.46
N THR A 195 17.67 7.40 12.59
CA THR A 195 16.36 6.80 12.90
C THR A 195 16.47 5.28 12.92
N GLN A 196 17.24 4.69 11.99
CA GLN A 196 17.48 3.24 11.96
C GLN A 196 18.24 2.80 13.22
N GLU A 197 19.23 3.58 13.65
CA GLU A 197 19.99 3.30 14.87
C GLU A 197 19.07 3.32 16.12
N GLU A 198 18.26 4.37 16.31
CA GLU A 198 17.33 4.42 17.45
C GLU A 198 16.25 3.32 17.36
N PHE A 199 15.77 3.02 16.16
CA PHE A 199 14.85 1.90 15.97
C PHE A 199 15.52 0.57 16.34
N PHE A 200 16.76 0.35 15.94
CA PHE A 200 17.51 -0.86 16.28
C PHE A 200 17.67 -1.01 17.80
N HIS A 201 17.98 0.07 18.51
CA HIS A 201 18.09 0.05 19.99
C HIS A 201 16.74 -0.23 20.64
N THR A 202 15.66 0.42 20.18
CA THR A 202 14.29 0.18 20.66
C THR A 202 13.88 -1.26 20.44
N PHE A 203 14.14 -1.80 19.23
CA PHE A 203 13.87 -3.19 18.87
C PHE A 203 14.55 -4.18 19.82
N ASN A 204 15.87 -4.03 20.02
CA ASN A 204 16.61 -4.93 20.90
C ASN A 204 16.10 -4.88 22.35
N THR A 205 15.86 -3.69 22.88
CA THR A 205 15.33 -3.51 24.24
C THR A 205 13.99 -4.23 24.42
N LEU A 206 13.10 -4.16 23.44
CA LEU A 206 11.80 -4.83 23.49
C LEU A 206 11.93 -6.35 23.39
N VAL A 207 12.77 -6.86 22.49
CA VAL A 207 13.01 -8.30 22.33
C VAL A 207 13.63 -8.88 23.62
N GLU A 208 14.63 -8.22 24.19
CA GLU A 208 15.28 -8.62 25.46
C GLU A 208 14.31 -8.59 26.64
N SER A 209 13.33 -7.68 26.61
CA SER A 209 12.27 -7.58 27.63
C SER A 209 11.09 -8.55 27.37
N GLY A 210 11.19 -9.42 26.37
CA GLY A 210 10.13 -10.39 26.02
C GLY A 210 8.85 -9.74 25.47
N LYS A 211 8.93 -8.53 24.88
CA LYS A 211 7.79 -7.83 24.29
C LYS A 211 7.63 -8.21 22.82
N GLN A 212 6.38 -8.25 22.35
CA GLN A 212 6.10 -8.59 20.96
C GLN A 212 6.33 -7.41 20.03
N ILE A 213 6.95 -7.67 18.88
CA ILE A 213 7.12 -6.70 17.80
C ILE A 213 6.40 -7.23 16.55
N ILE A 214 5.57 -6.39 15.94
CA ILE A 214 4.83 -6.67 14.70
C ILE A 214 5.17 -5.57 13.70
N LEU A 215 5.61 -5.97 12.51
CA LEU A 215 6.11 -5.04 11.50
C LEU A 215 5.45 -5.31 10.15
N THR A 216 5.22 -4.27 9.37
CA THR A 216 4.86 -4.42 7.96
C THR A 216 5.86 -3.74 7.05
N ALA A 217 5.95 -4.22 5.80
CA ALA A 217 6.73 -3.61 4.74
C ALA A 217 6.14 -3.91 3.35
N ASP A 218 6.60 -3.17 2.35
CA ASP A 218 6.26 -3.44 0.95
C ASP A 218 7.07 -4.61 0.35
N LYS A 219 8.22 -4.95 0.96
CA LYS A 219 9.16 -6.00 0.53
C LYS A 219 9.65 -6.84 1.70
N SER A 220 10.28 -7.98 1.39
CA SER A 220 10.94 -8.80 2.40
C SER A 220 12.11 -8.05 3.06
N PRO A 221 12.52 -8.40 4.30
CA PRO A 221 13.62 -7.71 4.98
C PRO A 221 14.91 -7.66 4.15
N HIS A 222 15.22 -8.72 3.40
CA HIS A 222 16.42 -8.79 2.57
C HIS A 222 16.37 -7.87 1.35
N GLU A 223 15.18 -7.59 0.82
CA GLU A 223 14.94 -6.74 -0.35
C GLU A 223 14.81 -5.25 -0.01
N LEU A 224 14.74 -4.90 1.28
CA LEU A 224 14.66 -3.50 1.71
C LEU A 224 15.97 -2.77 1.36
N ALA A 225 15.88 -1.83 0.41
CA ALA A 225 17.01 -0.99 0.04
C ALA A 225 17.28 0.08 1.10
N ASN A 226 18.55 0.47 1.27
CA ASN A 226 18.98 1.52 2.20
C ASN A 226 18.58 1.27 3.68
N ILE A 227 18.45 0.02 4.07
CA ILE A 227 18.32 -0.44 5.45
C ILE A 227 19.65 -1.12 5.83
N GLU A 228 20.18 -0.83 7.01
CA GLU A 228 21.41 -1.42 7.52
C GLU A 228 21.29 -2.95 7.69
N ASP A 229 22.35 -3.69 7.36
CA ASP A 229 22.34 -5.16 7.38
C ASP A 229 22.09 -5.74 8.78
N ARG A 230 22.57 -5.05 9.84
CA ARG A 230 22.27 -5.43 11.23
C ARG A 230 20.78 -5.37 11.53
N LEU A 231 20.07 -4.35 11.00
CA LEU A 231 18.62 -4.23 11.16
C LEU A 231 17.89 -5.28 10.34
N LYS A 232 18.28 -5.51 9.06
CA LYS A 232 17.71 -6.58 8.23
C LYS A 232 17.80 -7.95 8.90
N SER A 233 18.93 -8.25 9.51
CA SER A 233 19.14 -9.49 10.26
C SER A 233 18.14 -9.62 11.42
N ARG A 234 17.91 -8.55 12.17
CA ARG A 234 16.92 -8.54 13.27
C ARG A 234 15.48 -8.67 12.76
N LEU A 235 15.14 -7.96 11.68
CA LEU A 235 13.80 -8.05 11.05
C LEU A 235 13.50 -9.47 10.55
N SER A 236 14.54 -10.21 10.15
CA SER A 236 14.42 -11.60 9.64
C SER A 236 14.50 -12.66 10.74
N SER A 237 14.78 -12.30 12.00
CA SER A 237 15.05 -13.29 13.06
C SER A 237 13.80 -14.04 13.54
N GLY A 238 12.60 -13.51 13.29
CA GLY A 238 11.33 -14.11 13.66
C GLY A 238 10.59 -14.77 12.48
N LEU A 239 9.27 -14.65 12.45
CA LEU A 239 8.44 -15.16 11.36
C LEU A 239 8.18 -14.06 10.33
N THR A 240 8.65 -14.29 9.11
CA THR A 240 8.35 -13.43 7.96
C THR A 240 7.30 -14.09 7.08
N VAL A 241 6.20 -13.38 6.80
CA VAL A 241 5.09 -13.86 5.98
C VAL A 241 4.79 -12.90 4.84
N GLN A 242 4.49 -13.45 3.68
CA GLN A 242 4.15 -12.67 2.50
C GLN A 242 2.64 -12.68 2.24
N VAL A 243 2.09 -11.51 1.94
CA VAL A 243 0.72 -11.36 1.42
C VAL A 243 0.81 -11.14 -0.08
N HIS A 244 0.24 -12.07 -0.84
CA HIS A 244 0.19 -11.97 -2.30
C HIS A 244 -1.09 -11.27 -2.78
N ALA A 245 -1.08 -10.82 -4.04
CA ALA A 245 -2.27 -10.28 -4.68
C ALA A 245 -3.38 -11.34 -4.72
N PRO A 246 -4.64 -10.96 -4.40
CA PRO A 246 -5.75 -11.89 -4.38
C PRO A 246 -6.12 -12.37 -5.78
N GLU A 247 -6.51 -13.64 -5.88
CA GLU A 247 -7.09 -14.23 -7.09
C GLU A 247 -8.48 -13.65 -7.36
N GLU A 248 -9.01 -13.81 -8.58
CA GLU A 248 -10.30 -13.23 -8.99
C GLU A 248 -11.45 -13.61 -8.04
N GLU A 249 -11.52 -14.87 -7.63
CA GLU A 249 -12.53 -15.36 -6.68
C GLU A 249 -12.44 -14.63 -5.34
N THR A 250 -11.23 -14.44 -4.83
CA THR A 250 -11.00 -13.70 -3.57
C THR A 250 -11.36 -12.22 -3.73
N ARG A 251 -11.03 -11.59 -4.88
CA ARG A 251 -11.43 -10.21 -5.17
C ARG A 251 -12.94 -10.05 -5.21
N LEU A 252 -13.64 -11.00 -5.83
CA LEU A 252 -15.09 -11.00 -5.87
C LEU A 252 -15.70 -11.11 -4.46
N ALA A 253 -15.16 -11.99 -3.62
CA ALA A 253 -15.60 -12.14 -2.22
C ALA A 253 -15.34 -10.87 -1.40
N ILE A 254 -14.20 -10.19 -1.61
CA ILE A 254 -13.90 -8.89 -0.99
C ILE A 254 -14.94 -7.83 -1.40
N LEU A 255 -15.27 -7.75 -2.69
CA LEU A 255 -16.27 -6.81 -3.19
C LEU A 255 -17.67 -7.09 -2.63
N GLN A 256 -18.06 -8.35 -2.54
CA GLN A 256 -19.35 -8.75 -1.95
C GLN A 256 -19.44 -8.34 -0.49
N HIS A 257 -18.43 -8.68 0.31
CA HIS A 257 -18.36 -8.29 1.72
C HIS A 257 -18.40 -6.77 1.91
N LYS A 258 -17.70 -6.04 1.03
CA LYS A 258 -17.70 -4.57 1.06
C LYS A 258 -19.04 -3.97 0.67
N ALA A 259 -19.73 -4.54 -0.33
CA ALA A 259 -21.07 -4.10 -0.76
C ALA A 259 -22.10 -4.28 0.37
N GLU A 260 -22.04 -5.41 1.10
CA GLU A 260 -22.86 -5.67 2.29
C GLU A 260 -22.63 -4.60 3.36
N THR A 261 -21.36 -4.31 3.67
CA THR A 261 -20.98 -3.27 4.65
C THR A 261 -21.49 -1.87 4.26
N LEU A 262 -21.54 -1.57 2.95
CA LEU A 262 -22.05 -0.29 2.42
C LEU A 262 -23.58 -0.22 2.39
N ASN A 263 -24.30 -1.31 2.74
CA ASN A 263 -25.76 -1.44 2.63
C ASN A 263 -26.29 -0.99 1.25
N THR A 264 -25.61 -1.38 0.19
CA THR A 264 -25.95 -1.01 -1.18
C THR A 264 -26.16 -2.25 -2.01
N SER A 265 -27.32 -2.34 -2.68
CA SER A 265 -27.59 -3.44 -3.61
C SER A 265 -26.81 -3.19 -4.90
N ILE A 266 -25.82 -4.05 -5.17
CA ILE A 266 -24.99 -4.00 -6.37
C ILE A 266 -25.18 -5.32 -7.10
N SER A 267 -25.42 -5.27 -8.42
CA SER A 267 -25.59 -6.49 -9.21
C SER A 267 -24.31 -7.34 -9.24
N ALA A 268 -24.47 -8.66 -9.23
CA ALA A 268 -23.33 -9.59 -9.31
C ALA A 268 -22.46 -9.34 -10.55
N GLU A 269 -23.08 -8.91 -11.66
CA GLU A 269 -22.38 -8.58 -12.91
C GLU A 269 -21.40 -7.41 -12.75
N VAL A 270 -21.77 -6.36 -11.99
CA VAL A 270 -20.90 -5.21 -11.70
C VAL A 270 -19.74 -5.64 -10.81
N LEU A 271 -20.01 -6.42 -9.76
CA LEU A 271 -18.95 -6.93 -8.87
C LEU A 271 -17.98 -7.84 -9.64
N GLN A 272 -18.48 -8.69 -10.52
CA GLN A 272 -17.66 -9.54 -11.37
C GLN A 272 -16.79 -8.73 -12.34
N LEU A 273 -17.37 -7.71 -12.98
CA LEU A 273 -16.65 -6.79 -13.86
C LEU A 273 -15.47 -6.14 -13.13
N LEU A 274 -15.69 -5.65 -11.91
CA LEU A 274 -14.62 -5.06 -11.09
C LEU A 274 -13.55 -6.09 -10.75
N ALA A 275 -13.94 -7.29 -10.30
CA ALA A 275 -13.02 -8.35 -9.91
C ALA A 275 -12.14 -8.81 -11.08
N GLN A 276 -12.67 -8.85 -12.31
CA GLN A 276 -11.95 -9.22 -13.52
C GLN A 276 -10.93 -8.16 -13.94
N HIS A 277 -11.34 -6.89 -13.95
CA HIS A 277 -10.54 -5.83 -14.54
C HIS A 277 -9.54 -5.19 -13.57
N ILE A 278 -9.80 -5.19 -12.26
CA ILE A 278 -8.92 -4.57 -11.26
C ILE A 278 -8.18 -5.66 -10.50
N ALA A 279 -7.01 -6.04 -11.03
CA ALA A 279 -6.18 -7.13 -10.48
C ALA A 279 -5.01 -6.65 -9.62
N SER A 280 -4.77 -5.34 -9.52
CA SER A 280 -3.56 -4.76 -8.91
C SER A 280 -3.50 -4.93 -7.39
N ASN A 281 -4.52 -4.40 -6.69
CA ASN A 281 -4.57 -4.41 -5.23
C ASN A 281 -5.99 -4.16 -4.71
N VAL A 282 -6.23 -4.53 -3.45
CA VAL A 282 -7.54 -4.40 -2.80
C VAL A 282 -7.94 -2.95 -2.58
N ARG A 283 -6.98 -2.05 -2.33
CA ARG A 283 -7.27 -0.61 -2.13
C ARG A 283 -7.89 0.03 -3.37
N GLU A 284 -7.36 -0.28 -4.55
CA GLU A 284 -7.92 0.20 -5.81
C GLU A 284 -9.28 -0.44 -6.13
N LEU A 285 -9.42 -1.73 -5.81
CA LEU A 285 -10.67 -2.46 -5.96
C LEU A 285 -11.78 -1.84 -5.10
N GLU A 286 -11.51 -1.57 -3.82
CA GLU A 286 -12.43 -0.86 -2.93
C GLU A 286 -12.68 0.59 -3.36
N GLY A 287 -11.65 1.28 -3.84
CA GLY A 287 -11.76 2.64 -4.37
C GLY A 287 -12.71 2.73 -5.55
N ALA A 288 -12.61 1.78 -6.49
CA ALA A 288 -13.50 1.68 -7.64
C ALA A 288 -14.97 1.43 -7.23
N LEU A 289 -15.18 0.49 -6.29
CA LEU A 289 -16.51 0.22 -5.75
C LEU A 289 -17.11 1.45 -5.07
N ASN A 290 -16.34 2.11 -4.20
CA ASN A 290 -16.77 3.32 -3.50
C ASN A 290 -17.12 4.45 -4.47
N ARG A 291 -16.35 4.62 -5.56
CA ARG A 291 -16.64 5.61 -6.62
C ARG A 291 -17.98 5.33 -7.29
N LEU A 292 -18.27 4.08 -7.65
CA LEU A 292 -19.54 3.70 -8.26
C LEU A 292 -20.72 3.91 -7.29
N VAL A 293 -20.59 3.49 -6.04
CA VAL A 293 -21.63 3.67 -5.01
C VAL A 293 -21.90 5.15 -4.77
N ALA A 294 -20.86 5.97 -4.68
CA ALA A 294 -20.99 7.42 -4.51
C ALA A 294 -21.72 8.05 -5.73
N TYR A 295 -21.34 7.66 -6.94
CA TYR A 295 -22.00 8.16 -8.16
C TYR A 295 -23.50 7.81 -8.17
N SER A 296 -23.85 6.54 -7.95
CA SER A 296 -25.24 6.08 -7.90
C SER A 296 -26.05 6.81 -6.84
N ARG A 297 -25.50 7.02 -5.65
CA ARG A 297 -26.20 7.76 -4.56
C ARG A 297 -26.43 9.23 -4.89
N LEU A 298 -25.48 9.87 -5.60
CA LEU A 298 -25.57 11.29 -5.95
C LEU A 298 -26.48 11.56 -7.15
N THR A 299 -26.50 10.65 -8.14
CA THR A 299 -27.29 10.82 -9.36
C THR A 299 -28.67 10.15 -9.30
N GLY A 300 -28.84 9.18 -8.40
CA GLY A 300 -30.02 8.32 -8.36
C GLY A 300 -30.05 7.23 -9.45
N GLU A 301 -28.99 7.10 -10.22
CA GLU A 301 -28.88 6.11 -11.30
C GLU A 301 -28.54 4.72 -10.76
N ALA A 302 -29.17 3.69 -11.35
CA ALA A 302 -28.87 2.30 -10.98
C ALA A 302 -27.47 1.88 -11.45
N LEU A 303 -26.76 1.11 -10.60
CA LEU A 303 -25.46 0.57 -10.96
C LEU A 303 -25.58 -0.56 -11.98
N THR A 304 -25.32 -0.24 -13.24
CA THR A 304 -25.28 -1.21 -14.35
C THR A 304 -23.83 -1.45 -14.79
N PRO A 305 -23.52 -2.59 -15.44
CA PRO A 305 -22.19 -2.83 -16.02
C PRO A 305 -21.76 -1.75 -17.02
N ALA A 306 -22.68 -1.21 -17.80
CA ALA A 306 -22.40 -0.13 -18.76
C ALA A 306 -21.97 1.16 -18.04
N LEU A 307 -22.69 1.56 -16.98
CA LEU A 307 -22.34 2.69 -16.15
C LEU A 307 -20.96 2.47 -15.47
N ALA A 308 -20.71 1.27 -14.95
CA ALA A 308 -19.44 0.94 -14.34
C ALA A 308 -18.26 1.06 -15.33
N GLN A 309 -18.44 0.59 -16.57
CA GLN A 309 -17.44 0.74 -17.63
C GLN A 309 -17.19 2.19 -18.01
N GLU A 310 -18.21 3.01 -18.06
CA GLU A 310 -18.10 4.43 -18.36
C GLU A 310 -17.36 5.18 -17.24
N GLN A 311 -17.82 5.02 -16.00
CA GLN A 311 -17.28 5.71 -14.83
C GLN A 311 -15.85 5.29 -14.44
N LEU A 312 -15.46 4.07 -14.76
CA LEU A 312 -14.14 3.50 -14.46
C LEU A 312 -13.26 3.31 -15.69
N ARG A 313 -13.63 3.95 -16.82
CA ARG A 313 -12.94 3.82 -18.10
C ARG A 313 -11.44 4.06 -18.00
N ASP A 314 -11.03 5.05 -17.21
CA ASP A 314 -9.61 5.38 -17.03
C ASP A 314 -8.89 4.28 -16.25
N LEU A 315 -9.52 3.74 -15.20
CA LEU A 315 -9.00 2.61 -14.44
C LEU A 315 -8.88 1.37 -15.34
N PHE A 316 -9.92 1.00 -16.01
CA PHE A 316 -9.91 -0.18 -16.89
C PHE A 316 -8.90 -0.06 -18.03
N ARG A 317 -8.69 1.13 -18.61
CA ARG A 317 -7.64 1.37 -19.60
C ARG A 317 -6.24 1.15 -19.05
N THR A 318 -6.00 1.50 -17.79
CA THR A 318 -4.70 1.27 -17.14
C THR A 318 -4.42 -0.23 -17.02
N TYR A 319 -5.44 -1.06 -16.79
CA TYR A 319 -5.30 -2.52 -16.64
C TYR A 319 -5.51 -3.29 -17.94
N THR A 320 -6.24 -2.72 -18.91
CA THR A 320 -6.42 -3.29 -20.24
C THR A 320 -5.38 -2.77 -21.24
N ARG A 321 -4.30 -2.14 -20.77
CA ARG A 321 -3.22 -1.73 -21.65
C ARG A 321 -2.68 -2.98 -22.34
N VAL A 322 -3.13 -3.19 -23.57
CA VAL A 322 -2.61 -4.22 -24.43
C VAL A 322 -1.14 -3.90 -24.64
N ILE A 323 -0.26 -4.69 -24.04
CA ILE A 323 1.18 -4.55 -24.23
C ILE A 323 1.44 -4.77 -25.73
N THR A 324 1.95 -3.75 -26.40
CA THR A 324 2.29 -3.86 -27.82
C THR A 324 3.73 -4.32 -28.01
N ILE A 325 4.06 -4.82 -29.21
CA ILE A 325 5.44 -5.21 -29.52
C ILE A 325 6.35 -3.97 -29.45
N GLU A 326 5.86 -2.81 -29.82
CA GLU A 326 6.56 -1.53 -29.75
C GLU A 326 6.88 -1.14 -28.31
N ASP A 327 5.94 -1.30 -27.37
CA ASP A 327 6.17 -1.07 -25.94
C ASP A 327 7.29 -1.98 -25.41
N ILE A 328 7.30 -3.26 -25.82
CA ILE A 328 8.32 -4.23 -25.44
C ILE A 328 9.68 -3.82 -26.00
N GLN A 329 9.74 -3.45 -27.28
CA GLN A 329 10.97 -2.99 -27.91
C GLN A 329 11.54 -1.76 -27.21
N GLN A 330 10.71 -0.81 -26.86
CA GLN A 330 11.12 0.43 -26.17
C GLN A 330 11.66 0.13 -24.77
N LYS A 331 10.96 -0.69 -23.99
CA LYS A 331 11.38 -1.03 -22.61
C LYS A 331 12.65 -1.87 -22.58
N VAL A 332 12.77 -2.86 -23.47
CA VAL A 332 14.00 -3.67 -23.61
C VAL A 332 15.16 -2.79 -24.06
N ALA A 333 14.95 -1.88 -25.04
CA ALA A 333 15.98 -0.98 -25.50
C ALA A 333 16.51 -0.08 -24.35
N THR A 334 15.62 0.46 -23.54
CA THR A 334 15.97 1.26 -22.35
C THR A 334 16.78 0.42 -21.34
N GLN A 335 16.29 -0.78 -20.99
CA GLN A 335 16.93 -1.65 -19.98
C GLN A 335 18.33 -2.11 -20.40
N PHE A 336 18.54 -2.39 -21.69
CA PHE A 336 19.83 -2.85 -22.23
C PHE A 336 20.69 -1.71 -22.79
N ASN A 337 20.25 -0.45 -22.62
CA ASN A 337 20.93 0.75 -23.07
C ASN A 337 21.30 0.72 -24.57
N ILE A 338 20.35 0.34 -25.41
CA ILE A 338 20.44 0.35 -26.86
C ILE A 338 19.34 1.24 -27.47
N ARG A 339 19.47 1.61 -28.74
CA ARG A 339 18.43 2.39 -29.43
C ARG A 339 17.34 1.45 -29.96
N VAL A 340 16.09 1.89 -29.94
CA VAL A 340 14.95 1.13 -30.51
C VAL A 340 15.19 0.77 -31.98
N ALA A 341 15.81 1.67 -32.75
CA ALA A 341 16.18 1.42 -34.15
C ALA A 341 17.12 0.19 -34.32
N ASP A 342 17.92 -0.12 -33.31
CA ASP A 342 18.82 -1.28 -33.34
C ASP A 342 18.03 -2.60 -33.23
N MET A 343 16.78 -2.61 -32.75
CA MET A 343 15.90 -3.79 -32.74
C MET A 343 15.55 -4.26 -34.16
N HIS A 344 15.44 -3.32 -35.11
CA HIS A 344 15.08 -3.59 -36.51
C HIS A 344 16.32 -3.79 -37.40
N SER A 345 17.51 -3.45 -36.91
CA SER A 345 18.72 -3.41 -37.72
C SER A 345 19.19 -4.84 -38.13
N PRO A 346 19.82 -5.00 -39.29
CA PRO A 346 20.37 -6.27 -39.73
C PRO A 346 21.65 -6.71 -38.97
N ARG A 347 22.20 -5.83 -38.12
CA ARG A 347 23.43 -6.10 -37.36
C ARG A 347 23.26 -7.29 -36.41
N ARG A 348 24.30 -8.13 -36.32
CA ARG A 348 24.31 -9.39 -35.55
C ARG A 348 25.34 -9.39 -34.42
N THR A 349 25.81 -8.23 -33.98
CA THR A 349 26.74 -8.15 -32.84
C THR A 349 26.05 -8.67 -31.56
N ARG A 350 26.80 -9.29 -30.69
CA ARG A 350 26.29 -9.92 -29.46
C ARG A 350 25.50 -8.93 -28.57
N ASP A 351 25.96 -7.68 -28.52
CA ASP A 351 25.38 -6.61 -27.76
C ASP A 351 23.97 -6.18 -28.25
N LEU A 352 23.67 -6.44 -29.52
CA LEU A 352 22.36 -6.18 -30.13
C LEU A 352 21.51 -7.44 -30.27
N ALA A 353 22.17 -8.59 -30.46
CA ALA A 353 21.48 -9.86 -30.67
C ALA A 353 20.75 -10.31 -29.38
N ARG A 354 21.40 -10.17 -28.20
CA ARG A 354 20.84 -10.60 -26.93
C ARG A 354 19.59 -9.80 -26.52
N PRO A 355 19.62 -8.44 -26.48
CA PRO A 355 18.42 -7.65 -26.21
C PRO A 355 17.27 -7.96 -27.16
N ARG A 356 17.58 -8.15 -28.45
CA ARG A 356 16.58 -8.48 -29.46
C ARG A 356 15.93 -9.85 -29.23
N GLN A 357 16.73 -10.87 -28.85
CA GLN A 357 16.20 -12.18 -28.46
C GLN A 357 15.26 -12.07 -27.26
N VAL A 358 15.65 -11.30 -26.23
CA VAL A 358 14.80 -11.01 -25.06
C VAL A 358 13.50 -10.31 -25.47
N ALA A 359 13.56 -9.31 -26.35
CA ALA A 359 12.37 -8.60 -26.79
C ALA A 359 11.42 -9.52 -27.60
N MET A 360 11.95 -10.39 -28.47
CA MET A 360 11.15 -11.39 -29.19
C MET A 360 10.51 -12.40 -28.24
N TYR A 361 11.25 -12.88 -27.23
CA TYR A 361 10.75 -13.78 -26.20
C TYR A 361 9.62 -13.13 -25.41
N LEU A 362 9.81 -11.90 -24.93
CA LEU A 362 8.77 -11.15 -24.20
C LEU A 362 7.56 -10.84 -25.08
N ALA A 363 7.74 -10.52 -26.36
CA ALA A 363 6.65 -10.33 -27.31
C ALA A 363 5.78 -11.59 -27.42
N LYS A 364 6.40 -12.79 -27.45
CA LYS A 364 5.65 -14.05 -27.48
C LYS A 364 4.96 -14.35 -26.15
N GLN A 365 5.55 -13.99 -25.01
CA GLN A 365 4.99 -14.27 -23.68
C GLN A 365 3.88 -13.29 -23.29
N LEU A 366 3.99 -12.02 -23.68
CA LEU A 366 3.14 -10.93 -23.19
C LEU A 366 2.11 -10.45 -24.22
N THR A 367 2.16 -10.94 -25.46
CA THR A 367 1.19 -10.62 -26.51
C THR A 367 0.60 -11.87 -27.15
N SER A 368 -0.56 -11.73 -27.78
CA SER A 368 -1.18 -12.81 -28.58
C SER A 368 -0.60 -12.92 -29.99
N SER A 369 0.49 -12.20 -30.31
CA SER A 369 1.08 -12.12 -31.64
C SER A 369 1.66 -13.48 -32.08
N SER A 370 1.49 -13.80 -33.35
CA SER A 370 2.08 -14.98 -33.97
C SER A 370 3.59 -14.79 -34.20
N TYR A 371 4.36 -15.88 -34.33
CA TYR A 371 5.78 -15.79 -34.63
C TYR A 371 6.08 -15.00 -35.93
N PRO A 372 5.30 -15.15 -37.04
CA PRO A 372 5.46 -14.32 -38.22
C PRO A 372 5.21 -12.82 -37.94
N ASP A 373 4.19 -12.47 -37.12
CA ASP A 373 3.89 -11.08 -36.79
C ASP A 373 5.03 -10.44 -35.98
N ILE A 374 5.54 -11.17 -34.98
CA ILE A 374 6.72 -10.75 -34.23
C ILE A 374 7.93 -10.58 -35.17
N GLY A 375 8.17 -11.53 -36.07
CA GLY A 375 9.25 -11.43 -37.05
C GLY A 375 9.16 -10.16 -37.91
N ARG A 376 7.97 -9.82 -38.39
CA ARG A 376 7.70 -8.58 -39.15
C ARG A 376 8.02 -7.34 -38.32
N ALA A 377 7.59 -7.30 -37.08
CA ALA A 377 7.82 -6.19 -36.16
C ALA A 377 9.31 -5.99 -35.78
N PHE A 378 10.16 -6.99 -35.96
CA PHE A 378 11.61 -6.92 -35.72
C PHE A 378 12.45 -6.79 -37.00
N GLY A 379 11.94 -6.09 -37.99
CA GLY A 379 12.65 -5.78 -39.25
C GLY A 379 12.53 -6.89 -40.32
N GLY A 380 11.38 -7.55 -40.40
CA GLY A 380 11.07 -8.53 -41.43
C GLY A 380 11.84 -9.87 -41.25
N ARG A 381 12.09 -10.27 -40.01
CA ARG A 381 12.79 -11.52 -39.71
C ARG A 381 11.87 -12.72 -39.90
N ASP A 382 12.44 -13.81 -40.32
CA ASP A 382 11.71 -15.06 -40.44
C ASP A 382 11.23 -15.57 -39.08
N HIS A 383 10.08 -16.25 -39.09
CA HIS A 383 9.48 -16.84 -37.88
C HIS A 383 10.41 -17.86 -37.18
N THR A 384 11.23 -18.56 -37.93
CA THR A 384 12.24 -19.50 -37.37
C THR A 384 13.28 -18.76 -36.52
N THR A 385 13.65 -17.53 -36.91
CA THR A 385 14.54 -16.68 -36.12
C THR A 385 13.92 -16.31 -34.79
N VAL A 386 12.60 -16.06 -34.74
CA VAL A 386 11.87 -15.73 -33.51
C VAL A 386 11.77 -16.97 -32.61
N ILE A 387 11.44 -18.14 -33.17
CA ILE A 387 11.41 -19.41 -32.43
C ILE A 387 12.77 -19.67 -31.77
N HIS A 388 13.84 -19.64 -32.56
CA HIS A 388 15.21 -19.86 -32.06
C HIS A 388 15.60 -18.81 -30.99
N ALA A 389 15.14 -17.54 -31.11
CA ALA A 389 15.38 -16.52 -30.12
C ALA A 389 14.67 -16.85 -28.78
N CYS A 390 13.43 -17.31 -28.83
CA CYS A 390 12.68 -17.74 -27.66
C CYS A 390 13.35 -18.95 -26.96
N GLU A 391 13.72 -19.98 -27.70
CA GLU A 391 14.39 -21.15 -27.15
C GLU A 391 15.74 -20.80 -26.52
N THR A 392 16.50 -19.90 -27.17
CA THR A 392 17.80 -19.44 -26.67
C THR A 392 17.62 -18.70 -25.30
N VAL A 393 16.63 -17.83 -25.19
CA VAL A 393 16.37 -17.11 -23.94
C VAL A 393 15.93 -18.07 -22.83
N VAL A 394 15.01 -18.99 -23.12
CA VAL A 394 14.55 -20.01 -22.15
C VAL A 394 15.74 -20.85 -21.64
N ALA A 395 16.65 -21.27 -22.49
CA ALA A 395 17.83 -22.06 -22.12
C ALA A 395 18.86 -21.27 -21.29
N LEU A 396 18.85 -19.92 -21.40
CA LEU A 396 19.80 -19.04 -20.71
C LEU A 396 19.31 -18.53 -19.38
N LEU A 397 18.00 -18.35 -19.21
CA LEU A 397 17.40 -17.84 -17.96
C LEU A 397 17.90 -18.57 -16.69
N PRO A 398 18.00 -19.92 -16.66
CA PRO A 398 18.52 -20.62 -15.48
C PRO A 398 20.05 -20.53 -15.30
N ARG A 399 20.80 -20.09 -16.33
CA ARG A 399 22.27 -20.06 -16.33
C ARG A 399 22.88 -18.67 -16.25
N ASP A 400 22.09 -17.63 -16.50
CA ASP A 400 22.52 -16.23 -16.53
C ASP A 400 21.59 -15.40 -15.63
N ALA A 401 21.99 -15.28 -14.36
CA ALA A 401 21.22 -14.55 -13.33
C ALA A 401 20.98 -13.09 -13.70
N LYS A 402 21.96 -12.43 -14.36
CA LYS A 402 21.82 -11.02 -14.80
C LYS A 402 20.82 -10.89 -15.93
N LEU A 403 20.77 -11.85 -16.85
CA LEU A 403 19.76 -11.89 -17.90
C LEU A 403 18.36 -12.11 -17.31
N ALA A 404 18.23 -13.04 -16.34
CA ALA A 404 16.98 -13.34 -15.67
C ALA A 404 16.43 -12.11 -14.93
N GLU A 405 17.30 -11.39 -14.22
CA GLU A 405 16.94 -10.13 -13.53
C GLU A 405 16.45 -9.08 -14.53
N ASN A 406 17.16 -8.84 -15.63
CA ASN A 406 16.74 -7.87 -16.65
C ASN A 406 15.39 -8.25 -17.28
N VAL A 407 15.16 -9.50 -17.59
CA VAL A 407 13.86 -9.98 -18.10
C VAL A 407 12.75 -9.73 -17.08
N GLN A 408 13.02 -9.99 -15.82
CA GLN A 408 12.05 -9.78 -14.75
C GLN A 408 11.72 -8.29 -14.55
N ILE A 409 12.73 -7.41 -14.56
CA ILE A 409 12.54 -5.95 -14.47
C ILE A 409 11.68 -5.43 -15.62
N VAL A 410 12.01 -5.82 -16.87
CA VAL A 410 11.23 -5.41 -18.05
C VAL A 410 9.80 -5.92 -17.98
N THR A 411 9.60 -7.17 -17.58
CA THR A 411 8.26 -7.77 -17.44
C THR A 411 7.41 -7.01 -16.42
N ARG A 412 7.97 -6.73 -15.24
CA ARG A 412 7.28 -5.94 -14.20
C ARG A 412 6.93 -4.54 -14.69
N THR A 413 7.86 -3.87 -15.36
CA THR A 413 7.64 -2.51 -15.89
C THR A 413 6.55 -2.47 -16.96
N LEU A 414 6.47 -3.50 -17.82
CA LEU A 414 5.44 -3.60 -18.87
C LEU A 414 4.07 -3.92 -18.30
N GLN A 415 4.01 -4.74 -17.24
CA GLN A 415 2.77 -5.12 -16.58
C GLN A 415 2.27 -4.10 -15.54
N GLY A 416 3.00 -2.97 -15.37
CA GLY A 416 2.63 -1.93 -14.40
C GLY A 416 2.80 -2.37 -12.94
N ARG A 417 3.70 -3.33 -12.70
CA ARG A 417 3.96 -3.93 -11.38
C ARG A 417 5.32 -3.52 -10.83
#